data_5878ef74ac36e0980ef8374cc686add1
#
_entry.id   5878ef74ac36e0980ef8374cc686add1
#
_cell.length_a   1.000
_cell.length_b   1.000
_cell.length_c   1.000
_cell.angle_alpha   90.00
_cell.angle_beta   90.00
_cell.angle_gamma   90.00
#
_symmetry.space_group_name_H-M   'P 1'
#
loop_
_entity.id
_entity.type
_entity.pdbx_description
1 polymer ?
#
loop_
_entity_poly.entity_id
_entity_poly.type
_entity_poly.pdbx_seq_one_letter_code
_entity_poly.pdbx_strand_id
1 'polypeptide(L)'
;NRPDVVAAEQLLRAAHADIGAARAALFPRIALTGNLGFVSTDLGNLLQSGSQIWSVGGLISLPIFDGGLRRTQIEVAQARRDELVALYQRTVQTAFTEVSEALIGRQRFQEQITALEAVVLAQRRLAEVAELRYENGIAIYLEVVDARRNLFSAEQQLIQLRATALQNGVALYVALGGGLTGP
;
A
#
# COMPACT_ATOMS: atom_id res chain seq x y z
N ASN A 1 6.29 -7.78 7.79
CA ASN A 1 6.64 -7.94 6.35
C ASN A 1 5.64 -7.26 5.39
N ARG A 2 4.93 -6.22 5.81
CA ARG A 2 4.03 -5.45 4.95
C ARG A 2 4.83 -4.63 3.93
N PRO A 3 4.47 -4.67 2.63
CA PRO A 3 5.22 -3.98 1.58
C PRO A 3 5.22 -2.46 1.73
N ASP A 4 4.11 -1.87 2.19
CA ASP A 4 3.97 -0.43 2.43
C ASP A 4 4.88 0.06 3.56
N VAL A 5 5.01 -0.72 4.64
CA VAL A 5 5.93 -0.42 5.74
C VAL A 5 7.37 -0.55 5.29
N VAL A 6 7.71 -1.62 4.53
CA VAL A 6 9.05 -1.81 3.95
C VAL A 6 9.38 -0.67 2.98
N ALA A 7 8.44 -0.27 2.12
CA ALA A 7 8.64 0.84 1.19
C ALA A 7 8.91 2.16 1.94
N ALA A 8 8.13 2.47 2.99
CA ALA A 8 8.34 3.66 3.81
C ALA A 8 9.71 3.63 4.53
N GLU A 9 10.15 2.46 4.99
CA GLU A 9 11.48 2.29 5.59
C GLU A 9 12.60 2.55 4.58
N GLN A 10 12.49 2.02 3.34
CA GLN A 10 13.48 2.25 2.30
C GLN A 10 13.53 3.71 1.86
N LEU A 11 12.39 4.41 1.77
CA LEU A 11 12.34 5.84 1.52
C LEU A 11 13.06 6.64 2.62
N LEU A 12 12.88 6.27 3.88
CA LEU A 12 13.57 6.90 5.00
C LEU A 12 15.09 6.65 4.93
N ARG A 13 15.51 5.44 4.56
CA ARG A 13 16.95 5.12 4.35
C ARG A 13 17.53 5.94 3.21
N ALA A 14 16.82 6.11 2.11
CA ALA A 14 17.22 6.95 0.98
C ALA A 14 17.42 8.40 1.42
N ALA A 15 16.48 8.98 2.18
CA ALA A 15 16.59 10.33 2.71
C ALA A 15 17.79 10.53 3.64
N HIS A 16 18.16 9.51 4.41
CA HIS A 16 19.40 9.54 5.18
C HIS A 16 20.64 9.60 4.28
N ALA A 17 20.67 8.84 3.18
CA ALA A 17 21.76 8.90 2.20
C ALA A 17 21.83 10.26 1.49
N ASP A 18 20.67 10.89 1.19
CA ASP A 18 20.60 12.21 0.57
C ASP A 18 21.27 13.32 1.44
N ILE A 19 21.16 13.22 2.78
CA ILE A 19 21.90 14.11 3.69
C ILE A 19 23.40 13.94 3.50
N GLY A 20 23.88 12.68 3.33
CA GLY A 20 25.27 12.39 3.02
C GLY A 20 25.72 13.02 1.70
N ALA A 21 24.90 12.88 0.66
CA ALA A 21 25.15 13.47 -0.65
C ALA A 21 25.18 15.02 -0.59
N ALA A 22 24.23 15.63 0.13
CA ALA A 22 24.21 17.07 0.34
C ALA A 22 25.47 17.58 1.09
N ARG A 23 25.96 16.83 2.09
CA ARG A 23 27.20 17.14 2.79
C ARG A 23 28.43 16.96 1.88
N ALA A 24 28.43 15.93 1.02
CA ALA A 24 29.51 15.70 0.07
C ALA A 24 29.69 16.87 -0.91
N ALA A 25 28.62 17.60 -1.21
CA ALA A 25 28.69 18.81 -2.04
C ALA A 25 29.51 19.97 -1.43
N LEU A 26 29.87 19.92 -0.14
CA LEU A 26 30.79 20.86 0.51
C LEU A 26 32.26 20.60 0.15
N PHE A 27 32.58 19.39 -0.32
CA PHE A 27 33.93 19.00 -0.69
C PHE A 27 34.25 19.29 -2.16
N PRO A 28 35.56 19.32 -2.54
CA PRO A 28 35.95 19.47 -3.93
C PRO A 28 35.35 18.38 -4.82
N ARG A 29 34.82 18.77 -5.96
CA ARG A 29 34.41 17.83 -7.01
C ARG A 29 35.61 17.53 -7.89
N ILE A 30 35.97 16.27 -8.01
CA ILE A 30 37.01 15.77 -8.90
C ILE A 30 36.31 15.09 -10.07
N ALA A 31 36.54 15.58 -11.29
CA ALA A 31 36.04 15.00 -12.52
C ALA A 31 37.19 14.59 -13.43
N LEU A 32 37.13 13.40 -14.01
CA LEU A 32 38.03 12.90 -15.04
C LEU A 32 37.22 12.77 -16.34
N THR A 33 37.72 13.39 -17.39
CA THR A 33 37.09 13.36 -18.73
C THR A 33 38.07 12.75 -19.72
N GLY A 34 37.60 11.78 -20.49
CA GLY A 34 38.36 11.19 -21.59
C GLY A 34 37.57 11.22 -22.88
N ASN A 35 38.22 11.59 -23.95
CA ASN A 35 37.67 11.55 -25.31
C ASN A 35 38.56 10.66 -26.18
N LEU A 36 37.93 9.83 -26.97
CA LEU A 36 38.59 9.01 -28.00
C LEU A 36 37.78 9.15 -29.29
N GLY A 37 38.44 9.46 -30.39
CA GLY A 37 37.77 9.70 -31.66
C GLY A 37 38.72 9.59 -32.85
N PHE A 38 38.19 9.82 -34.03
CA PHE A 38 38.94 9.90 -35.27
C PHE A 38 38.65 11.27 -35.91
N VAL A 39 39.71 11.93 -36.44
CA VAL A 39 39.61 13.20 -37.16
C VAL A 39 40.40 13.07 -38.45
N SER A 40 39.76 13.36 -39.57
CA SER A 40 40.39 13.38 -40.91
C SER A 40 39.74 14.45 -41.78
N THR A 41 40.52 15.03 -42.69
CA THR A 41 40.04 15.96 -43.74
C THR A 41 39.30 15.23 -44.86
N ASP A 42 39.57 13.94 -45.05
CA ASP A 42 38.96 13.09 -46.06
C ASP A 42 38.27 11.87 -45.43
N LEU A 43 37.06 11.55 -45.85
CA LEU A 43 36.29 10.43 -45.39
C LEU A 43 37.03 9.06 -45.61
N GLY A 44 37.79 8.93 -46.71
CA GLY A 44 38.54 7.71 -47.00
C GLY A 44 39.67 7.38 -46.03
N ASN A 45 40.15 8.40 -45.27
CA ASN A 45 41.26 8.27 -44.33
C ASN A 45 40.79 8.31 -42.86
N LEU A 46 39.48 8.40 -42.62
CA LEU A 46 38.93 8.61 -41.26
C LEU A 46 39.27 7.47 -40.28
N LEU A 47 39.31 6.22 -40.74
CA LEU A 47 39.59 5.06 -39.93
C LEU A 47 41.05 4.55 -40.03
N GLN A 48 41.95 5.33 -40.60
CA GLN A 48 43.37 4.99 -40.64
C GLN A 48 44.05 5.30 -39.31
N SER A 49 45.15 4.59 -39.06
CA SER A 49 45.90 4.69 -37.78
C SER A 49 46.42 6.10 -37.43
N GLY A 50 46.55 7.00 -38.43
CA GLY A 50 46.97 8.39 -38.24
C GLY A 50 45.85 9.39 -37.90
N SER A 51 44.57 8.94 -37.97
CA SER A 51 43.38 9.80 -37.73
C SER A 51 42.83 9.69 -36.32
N GLN A 52 43.42 8.80 -35.50
CA GLN A 52 42.98 8.60 -34.11
C GLN A 52 43.48 9.70 -33.21
N ILE A 53 42.57 10.33 -32.48
CA ILE A 53 42.87 11.31 -31.44
C ILE A 53 42.33 10.83 -30.10
N TRP A 54 43.03 11.09 -29.05
CA TRP A 54 42.58 10.89 -27.68
C TRP A 54 42.96 12.07 -26.81
N SER A 55 42.17 12.34 -25.78
CA SER A 55 42.51 13.30 -24.75
C SER A 55 41.99 12.83 -23.39
N VAL A 56 42.77 13.07 -22.34
CA VAL A 56 42.41 12.85 -20.96
C VAL A 56 42.67 14.15 -20.20
N GLY A 57 41.65 14.59 -19.43
CA GLY A 57 41.74 15.78 -18.60
C GLY A 57 41.14 15.58 -17.23
N GLY A 58 41.83 16.11 -16.20
CA GLY A 58 41.32 16.15 -14.82
C GLY A 58 40.88 17.58 -14.46
N LEU A 59 39.70 17.68 -13.80
CA LEU A 59 39.21 18.95 -13.27
C LEU A 59 38.92 18.81 -11.78
N ILE A 60 39.42 19.73 -10.96
CA ILE A 60 39.09 19.86 -9.54
C ILE A 60 38.36 21.19 -9.38
N SER A 61 37.15 21.16 -8.85
CA SER A 61 36.31 22.33 -8.63
C SER A 61 35.82 22.40 -7.19
N LEU A 62 36.14 23.50 -6.50
CA LEU A 62 35.65 23.79 -5.15
C LEU A 62 35.11 25.22 -5.14
N PRO A 63 33.79 25.40 -5.03
CA PRO A 63 33.21 26.73 -4.83
C PRO A 63 33.54 27.25 -3.43
N ILE A 64 34.19 28.40 -3.35
CA ILE A 64 34.62 29.01 -2.07
C ILE A 64 33.49 29.85 -1.46
N PHE A 65 32.64 30.44 -2.29
CA PHE A 65 31.52 31.26 -1.86
C PHE A 65 30.30 30.98 -2.72
N ASP A 66 29.19 30.60 -2.04
CA ASP A 66 27.91 30.26 -2.68
C ASP A 66 26.70 30.92 -2.00
N GLY A 67 26.94 31.94 -1.15
CA GLY A 67 25.87 32.64 -0.42
C GLY A 67 25.13 31.76 0.55
N GLY A 68 25.69 30.59 0.98
CA GLY A 68 25.05 29.64 1.89
C GLY A 68 24.19 28.58 1.23
N LEU A 69 24.12 28.55 -0.10
CA LEU A 69 23.25 27.63 -0.87
C LEU A 69 23.43 26.16 -0.43
N ARG A 70 24.66 25.67 -0.31
CA ARG A 70 24.93 24.28 0.07
C ARG A 70 24.55 23.96 1.50
N ARG A 71 24.72 24.92 2.41
CA ARG A 71 24.28 24.74 3.81
C ARG A 71 22.77 24.62 3.89
N THR A 72 22.06 25.48 3.17
CA THR A 72 20.57 25.41 3.05
C THR A 72 20.11 24.10 2.40
N GLN A 73 20.84 23.58 1.40
CA GLN A 73 20.53 22.26 0.81
C GLN A 73 20.64 21.12 1.83
N ILE A 74 21.57 21.17 2.75
CA ILE A 74 21.67 20.19 3.85
C ILE A 74 20.47 20.31 4.79
N GLU A 75 20.07 21.54 5.15
CA GLU A 75 18.90 21.79 5.99
C GLU A 75 17.61 21.28 5.30
N VAL A 76 17.44 21.49 4.01
CA VAL A 76 16.33 20.95 3.22
C VAL A 76 16.35 19.42 3.24
N ALA A 77 17.51 18.78 3.04
CA ALA A 77 17.61 17.33 3.11
C ALA A 77 17.27 16.76 4.50
N GLN A 78 17.66 17.49 5.57
CA GLN A 78 17.31 17.12 6.94
C GLN A 78 15.80 17.27 7.20
N ALA A 79 15.18 18.36 6.77
CA ALA A 79 13.73 18.57 6.90
C ALA A 79 12.94 17.49 6.14
N ARG A 80 13.42 17.11 4.94
CA ARG A 80 12.81 16.00 4.18
C ARG A 80 12.93 14.65 4.89
N ARG A 81 14.06 14.37 5.53
CA ARG A 81 14.20 13.17 6.38
C ARG A 81 13.17 13.19 7.52
N ASP A 82 12.97 14.34 8.18
CA ASP A 82 12.01 14.46 9.30
C ASP A 82 10.56 14.26 8.84
N GLU A 83 10.21 14.76 7.65
CA GLU A 83 8.94 14.47 6.98
C GLU A 83 8.76 12.96 6.76
N LEU A 84 9.78 12.27 6.25
CA LEU A 84 9.72 10.83 5.99
C LEU A 84 9.71 10.00 7.27
N VAL A 85 10.27 10.47 8.38
CA VAL A 85 10.11 9.85 9.71
C VAL A 85 8.65 9.89 10.12
N ALA A 86 7.98 11.04 9.99
CA ALA A 86 6.56 11.18 10.32
C ALA A 86 5.68 10.30 9.39
N LEU A 87 6.01 10.23 8.11
CA LEU A 87 5.32 9.35 7.16
C LEU A 87 5.47 7.87 7.54
N TYR A 88 6.68 7.43 7.87
CA TYR A 88 6.95 6.06 8.33
C TYR A 88 6.12 5.73 9.59
N GLN A 89 6.14 6.61 10.59
CA GLN A 89 5.36 6.44 11.82
C GLN A 89 3.86 6.31 11.52
N ARG A 90 3.34 7.17 10.65
CA ARG A 90 1.93 7.10 10.21
C ARG A 90 1.62 5.78 9.53
N THR A 91 2.48 5.32 8.61
CA THR A 91 2.29 4.05 7.90
C THR A 91 2.25 2.86 8.88
N VAL A 92 3.15 2.84 9.85
CA VAL A 92 3.18 1.81 10.91
C VAL A 92 1.91 1.86 11.76
N GLN A 93 1.47 3.04 12.19
CA GLN A 93 0.23 3.19 12.97
C GLN A 93 -0.99 2.72 12.19
N THR A 94 -1.10 3.09 10.90
CA THR A 94 -2.18 2.63 10.03
C THR A 94 -2.18 1.11 9.91
N ALA A 95 -1.01 0.50 9.71
CA ALA A 95 -0.87 -0.95 9.66
C ALA A 95 -1.38 -1.67 10.92
N PHE A 96 -1.04 -1.14 12.09
CA PHE A 96 -1.54 -1.68 13.37
C PHE A 96 -3.05 -1.49 13.54
N THR A 97 -3.58 -0.34 13.14
CA THR A 97 -5.02 -0.06 13.19
C THR A 97 -5.80 -1.03 12.30
N GLU A 98 -5.37 -1.23 11.06
CA GLU A 98 -6.01 -2.15 10.12
C GLU A 98 -6.04 -3.60 10.65
N VAL A 99 -4.95 -4.09 11.24
CA VAL A 99 -4.91 -5.43 11.85
C VAL A 99 -5.86 -5.50 13.03
N SER A 100 -5.86 -4.49 13.91
CA SER A 100 -6.74 -4.45 15.08
C SER A 100 -8.22 -4.43 14.69
N GLU A 101 -8.58 -3.59 13.71
CA GLU A 101 -9.95 -3.50 13.19
C GLU A 101 -10.41 -4.83 12.56
N ALA A 102 -9.55 -5.46 11.76
CA ALA A 102 -9.87 -6.74 11.14
C ALA A 102 -10.03 -7.88 12.18
N LEU A 103 -9.22 -7.90 13.24
CA LEU A 103 -9.34 -8.88 14.34
C LEU A 103 -10.62 -8.67 15.15
N ILE A 104 -10.92 -7.43 15.53
CA ILE A 104 -12.17 -7.08 16.24
C ILE A 104 -13.37 -7.41 15.33
N GLY A 105 -13.29 -7.05 14.05
CA GLY A 105 -14.32 -7.34 13.06
C GLY A 105 -14.62 -8.84 12.98
N ARG A 106 -13.60 -9.69 12.94
CA ARG A 106 -13.77 -11.15 12.91
C ARG A 106 -14.61 -11.67 14.10
N GLN A 107 -14.32 -11.21 15.29
CA GLN A 107 -15.08 -11.60 16.48
C GLN A 107 -16.53 -11.11 16.41
N ARG A 108 -16.72 -9.83 16.05
CA ARG A 108 -18.04 -9.21 15.98
C ARG A 108 -18.92 -9.83 14.90
N PHE A 109 -18.38 -10.11 13.73
CA PHE A 109 -19.14 -10.78 12.67
C PHE A 109 -19.57 -12.18 13.09
N GLN A 110 -18.75 -12.93 13.82
CA GLN A 110 -19.13 -14.24 14.32
C GLN A 110 -20.30 -14.17 15.32
N GLU A 111 -20.25 -13.20 16.25
CA GLU A 111 -21.34 -12.94 17.20
C GLU A 111 -22.65 -12.57 16.46
N GLN A 112 -22.56 -11.67 15.46
CA GLN A 112 -23.70 -11.24 14.66
C GLN A 112 -24.29 -12.37 13.82
N ILE A 113 -23.46 -13.23 13.21
CA ILE A 113 -23.90 -14.39 12.44
C ILE A 113 -24.72 -15.33 13.35
N THR A 114 -24.22 -15.65 14.52
CA THR A 114 -24.91 -16.51 15.48
C THR A 114 -26.27 -15.93 15.89
N ALA A 115 -26.33 -14.62 16.14
CA ALA A 115 -27.58 -13.94 16.48
C ALA A 115 -28.58 -13.96 15.30
N LEU A 116 -28.10 -13.70 14.08
CA LEU A 116 -28.96 -13.67 12.90
C LEU A 116 -29.41 -15.07 12.48
N GLU A 117 -28.62 -16.11 12.71
CA GLU A 117 -29.04 -17.50 12.53
C GLU A 117 -30.22 -17.86 13.45
N ALA A 118 -30.22 -17.37 14.70
CA ALA A 118 -31.35 -17.53 15.60
C ALA A 118 -32.61 -16.80 15.10
N VAL A 119 -32.45 -15.61 14.52
CA VAL A 119 -33.55 -14.86 13.88
C VAL A 119 -34.13 -15.65 12.69
N VAL A 120 -33.27 -16.17 11.80
CA VAL A 120 -33.72 -16.98 10.65
C VAL A 120 -34.48 -18.21 11.12
N LEU A 121 -33.99 -18.88 12.15
CA LEU A 121 -34.69 -20.05 12.73
C LEU A 121 -36.08 -19.68 13.29
N ALA A 122 -36.19 -18.55 13.99
CA ALA A 122 -37.46 -18.05 14.51
C ALA A 122 -38.46 -17.68 13.38
N GLN A 123 -37.99 -16.97 12.34
CA GLN A 123 -38.80 -16.62 11.18
C GLN A 123 -39.25 -17.85 10.40
N ARG A 124 -38.40 -18.88 10.29
CA ARG A 124 -38.78 -20.15 9.64
C ARG A 124 -39.93 -20.84 10.38
N ARG A 125 -39.83 -20.93 11.73
CA ARG A 125 -40.95 -21.46 12.53
C ARG A 125 -42.22 -20.67 12.41
N LEU A 126 -42.13 -19.32 12.34
CA LEU A 126 -43.31 -18.46 12.12
C LEU A 126 -43.96 -18.71 10.75
N ALA A 127 -43.16 -18.89 9.70
CA ALA A 127 -43.65 -19.21 8.37
C ALA A 127 -44.32 -20.59 8.34
N GLU A 128 -43.76 -21.61 8.98
CA GLU A 128 -44.37 -22.94 9.12
C GLU A 128 -45.71 -22.89 9.89
N VAL A 129 -45.76 -22.15 10.98
CA VAL A 129 -47.03 -21.99 11.78
C VAL A 129 -48.07 -21.23 10.98
N ALA A 130 -47.69 -20.17 10.25
CA ALA A 130 -48.63 -19.41 9.40
C ALA A 130 -49.23 -20.30 8.30
N GLU A 131 -48.43 -21.18 7.70
CA GLU A 131 -48.89 -22.14 6.68
C GLU A 131 -49.88 -23.15 7.26
N LEU A 132 -49.57 -23.78 8.40
CA LEU A 132 -50.44 -24.71 9.10
C LEU A 132 -51.77 -24.05 9.51
N ARG A 133 -51.77 -22.79 9.97
CA ARG A 133 -52.99 -22.06 10.33
C ARG A 133 -53.87 -21.78 9.10
N TYR A 134 -53.24 -21.44 7.96
CA TYR A 134 -53.96 -21.24 6.70
C TYR A 134 -54.57 -22.55 6.21
N GLU A 135 -53.81 -23.65 6.19
CA GLU A 135 -54.32 -24.99 5.79
C GLU A 135 -55.50 -25.46 6.63
N ASN A 136 -55.53 -25.09 7.92
CA ASN A 136 -56.66 -25.39 8.81
C ASN A 136 -57.80 -24.35 8.77
N GLY A 137 -57.75 -23.40 7.87
CA GLY A 137 -58.77 -22.37 7.71
C GLY A 137 -58.82 -21.32 8.84
N ILE A 138 -57.81 -21.23 9.68
CA ILE A 138 -57.73 -20.34 10.85
C ILE A 138 -57.12 -18.95 10.48
N ALA A 139 -56.33 -18.90 9.40
CA ALA A 139 -55.63 -17.68 8.97
C ALA A 139 -55.89 -17.38 7.48
N ILE A 140 -55.74 -16.13 7.08
CA ILE A 140 -55.79 -15.70 5.68
C ILE A 140 -54.42 -15.91 4.99
N TYR A 141 -54.44 -16.14 3.69
CA TYR A 141 -53.21 -16.38 2.89
C TYR A 141 -52.19 -15.24 2.98
N LEU A 142 -52.63 -14.01 3.24
CA LEU A 142 -51.75 -12.87 3.42
C LEU A 142 -50.76 -13.06 4.58
N GLU A 143 -51.21 -13.72 5.69
CA GLU A 143 -50.29 -14.04 6.82
C GLU A 143 -49.16 -14.96 6.37
N VAL A 144 -49.40 -15.94 5.50
CA VAL A 144 -48.43 -16.84 4.95
C VAL A 144 -47.40 -16.09 4.08
N VAL A 145 -47.90 -15.19 3.20
CA VAL A 145 -47.06 -14.40 2.31
C VAL A 145 -46.17 -13.46 3.11
N ASP A 146 -46.69 -12.79 4.12
CA ASP A 146 -45.92 -11.90 4.98
C ASP A 146 -44.85 -12.66 5.81
N ALA A 147 -45.17 -13.83 6.37
CA ALA A 147 -44.25 -14.65 7.09
C ALA A 147 -43.10 -15.17 6.19
N ARG A 148 -43.41 -15.62 4.98
CA ARG A 148 -42.40 -16.04 3.97
C ARG A 148 -41.53 -14.88 3.51
N ARG A 149 -42.07 -13.68 3.33
CA ARG A 149 -41.33 -12.48 2.98
C ARG A 149 -40.34 -12.11 4.09
N ASN A 150 -40.76 -12.18 5.36
CA ASN A 150 -39.91 -11.89 6.51
C ASN A 150 -38.79 -12.93 6.65
N LEU A 151 -39.10 -14.21 6.44
CA LEU A 151 -38.08 -15.27 6.39
C LEU A 151 -37.06 -15.01 5.28
N PHE A 152 -37.49 -14.74 4.05
CA PHE A 152 -36.62 -14.44 2.93
C PHE A 152 -35.70 -13.25 3.21
N SER A 153 -36.25 -12.17 3.80
CA SER A 153 -35.45 -11.01 4.20
C SER A 153 -34.37 -11.34 5.22
N ALA A 154 -34.70 -12.16 6.24
CA ALA A 154 -33.74 -12.60 7.25
C ALA A 154 -32.66 -13.51 6.65
N GLU A 155 -33.00 -14.44 5.77
CA GLU A 155 -32.04 -15.29 5.06
C GLU A 155 -31.11 -14.48 4.17
N GLN A 156 -31.62 -13.49 3.47
CA GLN A 156 -30.83 -12.57 2.64
C GLN A 156 -29.82 -11.77 3.48
N GLN A 157 -30.26 -11.25 4.64
CA GLN A 157 -29.36 -10.54 5.56
C GLN A 157 -28.25 -11.45 6.09
N LEU A 158 -28.57 -12.71 6.41
CA LEU A 158 -27.57 -13.68 6.86
C LEU A 158 -26.52 -13.96 5.79
N ILE A 159 -26.91 -14.12 4.53
CA ILE A 159 -26.00 -14.33 3.41
C ILE A 159 -25.07 -13.12 3.23
N GLN A 160 -25.62 -11.91 3.28
CA GLN A 160 -24.84 -10.68 3.18
C GLN A 160 -23.84 -10.55 4.32
N LEU A 161 -24.26 -10.84 5.55
CA LEU A 161 -23.37 -10.78 6.72
C LEU A 161 -22.24 -11.80 6.63
N ARG A 162 -22.52 -13.03 6.17
CA ARG A 162 -21.49 -14.04 5.92
C ARG A 162 -20.49 -13.61 4.85
N ALA A 163 -20.98 -12.99 3.77
CA ALA A 163 -20.11 -12.46 2.73
C ALA A 163 -19.17 -11.35 3.28
N THR A 164 -19.71 -10.44 4.10
CA THR A 164 -18.93 -9.39 4.76
C THR A 164 -17.88 -9.98 5.72
N ALA A 165 -18.23 -11.03 6.48
CA ALA A 165 -17.30 -11.73 7.36
C ALA A 165 -16.13 -12.38 6.59
N LEU A 166 -16.41 -12.96 5.40
CA LEU A 166 -15.37 -13.49 4.52
C LEU A 166 -14.45 -12.37 3.97
N GLN A 167 -15.05 -11.24 3.56
CA GLN A 167 -14.28 -10.08 3.12
C GLN A 167 -13.36 -9.55 4.23
N ASN A 168 -13.85 -9.50 5.47
CA ASN A 168 -13.02 -9.14 6.63
C ASN A 168 -11.85 -10.13 6.84
N GLY A 169 -12.07 -11.42 6.57
CA GLY A 169 -10.99 -12.43 6.60
C GLY A 169 -9.91 -12.15 5.57
N VAL A 170 -10.30 -11.76 4.35
CA VAL A 170 -9.35 -11.33 3.30
C VAL A 170 -8.64 -10.04 3.70
N ALA A 171 -9.35 -9.07 4.26
CA ALA A 171 -8.75 -7.83 4.76
C ALA A 171 -7.71 -8.08 5.85
N LEU A 172 -7.98 -9.00 6.78
CA LEU A 172 -7.01 -9.42 7.79
C LEU A 172 -5.76 -10.05 7.16
N TYR A 173 -5.94 -10.92 6.16
CA TYR A 173 -4.82 -11.54 5.45
C TYR A 173 -3.93 -10.49 4.78
N VAL A 174 -4.52 -9.51 4.10
CA VAL A 174 -3.81 -8.39 3.47
C VAL A 174 -3.14 -7.50 4.53
N ALA A 175 -3.84 -7.17 5.62
CA ALA A 175 -3.31 -6.34 6.71
C ALA A 175 -2.09 -6.98 7.40
N LEU A 176 -2.00 -8.30 7.43
CA LEU A 176 -0.84 -9.03 7.95
C LEU A 176 0.33 -9.12 6.95
N GLY A 177 0.17 -8.56 5.73
CA GLY A 177 1.17 -8.63 4.67
C GLY A 177 1.14 -9.95 3.90
N GLY A 178 0.02 -10.66 3.93
CA GLY A 178 -0.18 -11.90 3.18
C GLY A 178 -0.20 -11.67 1.68
N GLY A 179 0.39 -12.60 0.93
CA GLY A 179 0.42 -12.59 -0.53
C GLY A 179 1.74 -12.18 -1.19
N LEU A 180 2.71 -11.68 -0.42
CA LEU A 180 4.03 -11.31 -0.91
C LEU A 180 5.13 -12.05 -0.13
N THR A 181 5.04 -13.36 -0.07
CA THR A 181 6.21 -14.21 0.20
C THR A 181 6.93 -14.38 -1.13
N GLY A 182 7.69 -13.35 -1.53
CA GLY A 182 8.75 -13.53 -2.51
C GLY A 182 9.94 -14.21 -1.84
N PRO A 183 10.78 -14.85 -2.64
CA PRO A 183 11.95 -15.58 -2.16
C PRO A 183 12.94 -14.70 -1.43
#